data_9116e375e14e1e763eed270979021d98
#
_entry.id   9116e375e14e1e763eed270979021d98
#
_cell.length_a   1.000
_cell.length_b   1.000
_cell.length_c   1.000
_cell.angle_alpha   90.00
_cell.angle_beta   90.00
_cell.angle_gamma   90.00
#
_symmetry.space_group_name_H-M   'P 1'
#
loop_
_entity.id
_entity.type
_entity.pdbx_description
1 polymer ?
#
loop_
_entity_poly.entity_id
_entity_poly.type
_entity_poly.pdbx_seq_one_letter_code
_entity_poly.pdbx_strand_id
1 'polypeptide(L)'
;MEKYSLRNYVILFAIIAIASFFGRQLQHYYEDMDKDEEYELIRKFLLNDAQDGTFNGTKKPKLWIHTAYGINARQWKSFYSRNSTDLNQPYLHLTIQSIVQHCGSSFHICLIDDESFSKLIPSWSVGLSAMPEPFRQRFREYGLATLLYMYGGMVVPNSFICFRDLAGLYQEGMMGARGTTTPFVCERPTQAESIKRAGKRLLFAPDPYIMGCKSGDVHMAKYMEYLRQRNIQQHFQSQTEFLGDSAHWLLRAVEAGEFNLLDGTNAGVKTTRRQVITLEDLMEEAPLDLAPGCYGVFIPAEAVLTRHKYQWLASISPEELYRSNLIVAKYLAQALAPPVSERGYETEVEITTVDVLEIKYVIPSTGGM
;
A
#
# COMPACT_ATOMS: atom_id res chain seq x y z
N MET A 1 -53.61 18.06 -39.20
CA MET A 1 -52.32 17.38 -38.93
C MET A 1 -51.23 18.12 -39.70
N GLU A 2 -50.52 19.04 -39.05
CA GLU A 2 -49.42 19.79 -39.69
C GLU A 2 -48.28 18.86 -40.00
N LYS A 3 -47.92 18.80 -41.29
CA LYS A 3 -46.70 18.09 -41.72
C LYS A 3 -45.51 18.88 -41.24
N TYR A 4 -44.91 18.48 -40.11
CA TYR A 4 -43.61 18.99 -39.73
C TYR A 4 -42.61 18.72 -40.86
N SER A 5 -42.04 19.79 -41.41
CA SER A 5 -41.06 19.71 -42.49
C SER A 5 -39.83 18.97 -42.03
N LEU A 6 -39.24 18.07 -42.84
CA LEU A 6 -37.99 17.34 -42.62
C LEU A 6 -36.90 18.30 -42.10
N ARG A 7 -36.92 19.54 -42.55
CA ARG A 7 -36.04 20.62 -42.10
C ARG A 7 -36.12 20.87 -40.60
N ASN A 8 -37.32 20.80 -39.99
CA ASN A 8 -37.50 21.03 -38.56
C ASN A 8 -36.93 19.88 -37.72
N TYR A 9 -36.99 18.65 -38.19
CA TYR A 9 -36.38 17.50 -37.54
C TYR A 9 -34.85 17.58 -37.60
N VAL A 10 -34.29 18.00 -38.75
CA VAL A 10 -32.82 18.19 -38.88
C VAL A 10 -32.34 19.31 -37.95
N ILE A 11 -33.07 20.41 -37.84
CA ILE A 11 -32.71 21.50 -36.91
C ILE A 11 -32.80 21.03 -35.47
N LEU A 12 -33.87 20.30 -35.11
CA LEU A 12 -34.02 19.76 -33.75
C LEU A 12 -32.88 18.80 -33.40
N PHE A 13 -32.52 17.90 -34.33
CA PHE A 13 -31.41 16.96 -34.14
C PHE A 13 -30.06 17.69 -33.99
N ALA A 14 -29.85 18.75 -34.79
CA ALA A 14 -28.62 19.56 -34.68
C ALA A 14 -28.55 20.29 -33.33
N ILE A 15 -29.67 20.83 -32.83
CA ILE A 15 -29.71 21.46 -31.50
C ILE A 15 -29.43 20.46 -30.40
N ILE A 16 -29.99 19.26 -30.44
CA ILE A 16 -29.75 18.20 -29.46
C ILE A 16 -28.28 17.76 -29.49
N ALA A 17 -27.69 17.60 -30.68
CA ALA A 17 -26.31 17.22 -30.83
C ALA A 17 -25.35 18.29 -30.27
N ILE A 18 -25.62 19.57 -30.56
CA ILE A 18 -24.85 20.71 -30.02
C ILE A 18 -24.99 20.78 -28.49
N ALA A 19 -26.23 20.70 -27.98
CA ALA A 19 -26.47 20.71 -26.53
C ALA A 19 -25.76 19.53 -25.79
N SER A 20 -25.79 18.34 -26.41
CA SER A 20 -25.08 17.17 -25.85
C SER A 20 -23.58 17.35 -25.89
N PHE A 21 -23.03 17.94 -26.94
CA PHE A 21 -21.60 18.22 -27.03
C PHE A 21 -21.12 19.23 -25.97
N PHE A 22 -21.83 20.36 -25.87
CA PHE A 22 -21.56 21.38 -24.87
C PHE A 22 -21.82 20.87 -23.44
N GLY A 23 -22.86 20.07 -23.23
CA GLY A 23 -23.13 19.45 -21.93
C GLY A 23 -22.00 18.56 -21.45
N ARG A 24 -21.44 17.71 -22.33
CA ARG A 24 -20.27 16.88 -21.99
C ARG A 24 -19.02 17.71 -21.72
N GLN A 25 -18.81 18.78 -22.47
CA GLN A 25 -17.63 19.63 -22.28
C GLN A 25 -17.72 20.45 -20.98
N LEU A 26 -18.90 20.92 -20.61
CA LEU A 26 -19.16 21.57 -19.34
C LEU A 26 -19.04 20.59 -18.17
N GLN A 27 -19.55 19.36 -18.31
CA GLN A 27 -19.42 18.34 -17.28
C GLN A 27 -17.95 18.02 -17.02
N HIS A 28 -17.14 17.81 -18.05
CA HIS A 28 -15.69 17.61 -17.88
C HIS A 28 -14.99 18.80 -17.21
N TYR A 29 -15.38 20.01 -17.57
CA TYR A 29 -14.81 21.22 -16.96
C TYR A 29 -15.14 21.34 -15.47
N TYR A 30 -16.38 21.04 -15.06
CA TYR A 30 -16.78 21.04 -13.65
C TYR A 30 -16.15 19.87 -12.89
N GLU A 31 -16.09 18.66 -13.47
CA GLU A 31 -15.43 17.51 -12.86
C GLU A 31 -13.93 17.75 -12.63
N ASP A 32 -13.25 18.46 -13.54
CA ASP A 32 -11.84 18.81 -13.38
C ASP A 32 -11.65 19.91 -12.31
N MET A 33 -12.55 20.89 -12.24
CA MET A 33 -12.52 21.92 -11.18
C MET A 33 -12.76 21.31 -9.79
N ASP A 34 -13.76 20.43 -9.65
CA ASP A 34 -14.07 19.76 -8.38
C ASP A 34 -12.88 18.89 -7.92
N LYS A 35 -12.19 18.21 -8.84
CA LYS A 35 -11.00 17.42 -8.54
C LYS A 35 -9.82 18.28 -8.07
N ASP A 36 -9.62 19.43 -8.68
CA ASP A 36 -8.53 20.34 -8.29
C ASP A 36 -8.79 20.93 -6.89
N GLU A 37 -10.04 21.27 -6.58
CA GLU A 37 -10.43 21.75 -5.24
C GLU A 37 -10.29 20.64 -4.19
N GLU A 38 -10.75 19.42 -4.48
CA GLU A 38 -10.61 18.25 -3.61
C GLU A 38 -9.14 17.93 -3.38
N TYR A 39 -8.32 17.96 -4.44
CA TYR A 39 -6.88 17.75 -4.34
C TYR A 39 -6.20 18.78 -3.44
N GLU A 40 -6.49 20.07 -3.61
CA GLU A 40 -5.91 21.13 -2.77
C GLU A 40 -6.36 21.00 -1.32
N LEU A 41 -7.58 20.59 -1.06
CA LEU A 41 -8.09 20.36 0.28
C LEU A 41 -7.40 19.16 0.95
N ILE A 42 -7.28 18.04 0.26
CA ILE A 42 -6.58 16.85 0.75
C ILE A 42 -5.09 17.17 0.95
N ARG A 43 -4.46 17.84 -0.02
CA ARG A 43 -3.08 18.29 0.09
C ARG A 43 -2.86 19.18 1.28
N LYS A 44 -3.75 20.15 1.50
CA LYS A 44 -3.71 21.05 2.65
C LYS A 44 -3.84 20.26 3.95
N PHE A 45 -4.73 19.29 4.03
CA PHE A 45 -4.88 18.41 5.19
C PHE A 45 -3.61 17.58 5.41
N LEU A 46 -3.10 16.91 4.40
CA LEU A 46 -1.87 16.10 4.50
C LEU A 46 -0.60 16.92 4.78
N LEU A 47 -0.59 18.20 4.39
CA LEU A 47 0.55 19.10 4.62
C LEU A 47 0.38 19.95 5.89
N ASN A 48 -0.86 20.29 6.28
CA ASN A 48 -1.16 21.21 7.38
C ASN A 48 -1.37 20.56 8.74
N ASP A 49 -1.16 19.26 8.87
CA ASP A 49 -1.08 18.58 10.18
C ASP A 49 -0.02 19.21 11.13
N ALA A 50 0.59 20.31 10.66
CA ALA A 50 1.57 21.11 11.38
C ALA A 50 0.96 22.32 12.12
N GLN A 51 -0.36 22.59 12.00
CA GLN A 51 -0.96 23.81 12.60
C GLN A 51 -1.82 23.56 13.83
N ASP A 52 -2.16 22.32 14.18
CA ASP A 52 -2.75 22.04 15.47
C ASP A 52 -1.66 22.05 16.55
N GLY A 53 -1.40 23.28 17.01
CA GLY A 53 -0.36 23.64 17.94
C GLY A 53 -0.60 23.14 19.36
N THR A 54 -0.65 21.84 19.59
CA THR A 54 -0.81 21.35 20.97
C THR A 54 0.23 20.38 21.46
N PHE A 55 1.16 19.87 20.69
CA PHE A 55 2.32 19.13 21.25
C PHE A 55 3.51 19.10 20.30
N ASN A 56 4.60 19.74 20.73
CA ASN A 56 5.97 19.59 20.21
C ASN A 56 6.15 19.41 18.70
N GLY A 57 5.87 20.38 17.89
CA GLY A 57 6.55 20.80 16.65
C GLY A 57 7.11 19.78 15.63
N THR A 58 6.96 18.50 15.83
CA THR A 58 7.47 17.45 14.93
C THR A 58 6.33 16.83 14.13
N LYS A 59 6.28 17.21 12.87
CA LYS A 59 5.37 16.64 11.87
C LYS A 59 5.58 15.13 11.80
N LYS A 60 4.55 14.33 12.16
CA LYS A 60 4.59 12.87 12.02
C LYS A 60 4.83 12.47 10.56
N PRO A 61 5.75 11.54 10.28
CA PRO A 61 5.90 11.01 8.93
C PRO A 61 4.64 10.22 8.52
N LYS A 62 4.37 10.16 7.23
CA LYS A 62 3.25 9.40 6.68
C LYS A 62 3.57 7.93 6.55
N LEU A 63 2.61 7.07 6.88
CA LEU A 63 2.68 5.63 6.66
C LEU A 63 1.62 5.25 5.63
N TRP A 64 2.04 4.94 4.42
CA TRP A 64 1.19 4.61 3.30
C TRP A 64 0.89 3.12 3.26
N ILE A 65 -0.38 2.75 3.31
CA ILE A 65 -0.84 1.37 3.19
C ILE A 65 -1.80 1.31 2.00
N HIS A 66 -1.37 0.65 0.93
CA HIS A 66 -2.22 0.45 -0.24
C HIS A 66 -3.05 -0.83 -0.07
N THR A 67 -4.35 -0.72 -0.27
CA THR A 67 -5.29 -1.83 -0.22
C THR A 67 -6.15 -1.83 -1.47
N ALA A 68 -6.13 -2.93 -2.21
CA ALA A 68 -7.05 -3.11 -3.34
C ALA A 68 -8.42 -3.53 -2.81
N TYR A 69 -9.38 -2.62 -2.86
CA TYR A 69 -10.77 -2.95 -2.57
C TYR A 69 -11.35 -3.73 -3.76
N GLY A 70 -11.62 -5.00 -3.54
CA GLY A 70 -12.24 -5.86 -4.52
C GLY A 70 -13.41 -6.60 -3.89
N ILE A 71 -14.54 -6.68 -4.60
CA ILE A 71 -15.67 -7.50 -4.19
C ILE A 71 -15.21 -8.96 -4.16
N ASN A 72 -15.41 -9.65 -3.02
CA ASN A 72 -15.06 -11.06 -2.91
C ASN A 72 -16.01 -11.92 -3.76
N ALA A 73 -15.62 -12.15 -5.01
CA ALA A 73 -16.39 -12.96 -5.95
C ALA A 73 -16.22 -14.47 -5.75
N ARG A 74 -15.27 -14.91 -4.92
CA ARG A 74 -14.85 -16.32 -4.88
C ARG A 74 -15.48 -17.16 -3.78
N GLN A 75 -15.97 -16.53 -2.69
CA GLN A 75 -16.59 -17.26 -1.58
C GLN A 75 -17.85 -16.58 -1.11
N TRP A 76 -18.93 -16.88 -1.76
CA TRP A 76 -20.24 -16.45 -1.32
C TRP A 76 -20.83 -17.47 -0.37
N LYS A 77 -21.07 -17.06 0.88
CA LYS A 77 -21.85 -17.88 1.83
C LYS A 77 -23.29 -18.02 1.34
N SER A 78 -23.78 -17.07 0.56
CA SER A 78 -25.09 -17.10 -0.08
C SER A 78 -25.11 -16.25 -1.33
N PHE A 79 -26.13 -16.42 -2.19
CA PHE A 79 -26.34 -15.59 -3.36
C PHE A 79 -26.46 -14.09 -3.04
N TYR A 80 -26.96 -13.74 -1.85
CA TYR A 80 -27.14 -12.37 -1.39
C TYR A 80 -25.86 -11.71 -0.86
N SER A 81 -24.81 -12.46 -0.59
CA SER A 81 -23.51 -11.91 -0.13
C SER A 81 -22.66 -11.29 -1.24
N ARG A 82 -23.16 -11.22 -2.47
CA ARG A 82 -22.48 -10.61 -3.62
C ARG A 82 -22.18 -9.12 -3.46
N ASN A 83 -22.92 -8.44 -2.63
CA ASN A 83 -22.79 -7.00 -2.38
C ASN A 83 -22.00 -6.69 -1.11
N SER A 84 -21.28 -7.69 -0.55
CA SER A 84 -20.41 -7.43 0.58
C SER A 84 -19.26 -6.51 0.15
N THR A 85 -19.10 -5.39 0.86
CA THR A 85 -17.96 -4.48 0.73
C THR A 85 -16.76 -4.93 1.56
N ASP A 86 -16.85 -6.11 2.19
CA ASP A 86 -15.76 -6.66 2.98
C ASP A 86 -14.53 -6.90 2.11
N LEU A 87 -13.36 -6.65 2.68
CA LEU A 87 -12.10 -6.95 2.03
C LEU A 87 -12.07 -8.42 1.60
N ASN A 88 -11.53 -8.67 0.41
CA ASN A 88 -11.40 -10.00 -0.18
C ASN A 88 -10.65 -11.01 0.69
N GLN A 89 -9.91 -10.54 1.68
CA GLN A 89 -9.03 -11.33 2.52
C GLN A 89 -9.16 -10.82 3.96
N PRO A 90 -10.04 -11.44 4.79
CA PRO A 90 -10.31 -10.97 6.16
C PRO A 90 -9.07 -10.83 7.05
N TYR A 91 -8.04 -11.67 6.86
CA TYR A 91 -6.81 -11.57 7.63
C TYR A 91 -6.06 -10.23 7.41
N LEU A 92 -6.28 -9.54 6.27
CA LEU A 92 -5.69 -8.23 6.02
C LEU A 92 -6.24 -7.14 6.96
N HIS A 93 -7.45 -7.29 7.48
CA HIS A 93 -7.95 -6.40 8.53
C HIS A 93 -7.11 -6.51 9.79
N LEU A 94 -6.72 -7.74 10.16
CA LEU A 94 -5.92 -7.98 11.35
C LEU A 94 -4.49 -7.45 11.19
N THR A 95 -3.89 -7.62 10.00
CA THR A 95 -2.56 -7.07 9.73
C THR A 95 -2.57 -5.54 9.72
N ILE A 96 -3.54 -4.91 9.06
CA ILE A 96 -3.70 -3.45 9.09
C ILE A 96 -3.95 -2.96 10.52
N GLN A 97 -4.81 -3.64 11.28
CA GLN A 97 -5.07 -3.30 12.69
C GLN A 97 -3.78 -3.35 13.53
N SER A 98 -2.91 -4.35 13.30
CA SER A 98 -1.60 -4.40 13.99
C SER A 98 -0.72 -3.20 13.66
N ILE A 99 -0.69 -2.77 12.38
CA ILE A 99 0.05 -1.57 11.98
C ILE A 99 -0.52 -0.32 12.67
N VAL A 100 -1.84 -0.17 12.67
CA VAL A 100 -2.52 0.97 13.32
C VAL A 100 -2.22 1.01 14.82
N GLN A 101 -2.32 -0.14 15.49
CA GLN A 101 -2.08 -0.23 16.94
C GLN A 101 -0.64 0.16 17.32
N HIS A 102 0.36 -0.29 16.55
CA HIS A 102 1.76 -0.04 16.89
C HIS A 102 2.30 1.29 16.36
N CYS A 103 1.79 1.78 15.23
CA CYS A 103 2.37 2.94 14.53
C CYS A 103 1.54 4.22 14.63
N GLY A 104 0.28 4.16 15.10
CA GLY A 104 -0.63 5.32 15.12
C GLY A 104 -0.15 6.49 15.99
N SER A 105 0.69 6.22 17.01
CA SER A 105 1.30 7.27 17.82
C SER A 105 2.42 8.02 17.10
N SER A 106 3.16 7.36 16.23
CA SER A 106 4.40 7.85 15.60
C SER A 106 4.23 8.26 14.15
N PHE A 107 3.21 7.76 13.48
CA PHE A 107 2.92 8.04 12.07
C PHE A 107 1.53 8.61 11.87
N HIS A 108 1.38 9.36 10.79
CA HIS A 108 0.08 9.64 10.18
C HIS A 108 -0.23 8.50 9.19
N ILE A 109 -1.22 7.67 9.54
CA ILE A 109 -1.54 6.47 8.76
C ILE A 109 -2.48 6.85 7.62
N CYS A 110 -2.04 6.58 6.38
CA CYS A 110 -2.80 6.83 5.16
C CYS A 110 -3.17 5.50 4.51
N LEU A 111 -4.43 5.11 4.64
CA LEU A 111 -4.98 3.96 3.94
C LEU A 111 -5.51 4.40 2.59
N ILE A 112 -4.95 3.87 1.51
CA ILE A 112 -5.23 4.27 0.13
C ILE A 112 -5.59 3.07 -0.75
N ASP A 113 -6.27 3.35 -1.83
CA ASP A 113 -6.63 2.39 -2.87
C ASP A 113 -6.18 2.87 -4.27
N ASP A 114 -6.64 2.18 -5.32
CA ASP A 114 -6.31 2.53 -6.70
C ASP A 114 -6.90 3.88 -7.15
N GLU A 115 -8.02 4.30 -6.58
CA GLU A 115 -8.70 5.57 -6.91
C GLU A 115 -8.05 6.75 -6.18
N SER A 116 -7.46 6.50 -5.03
CA SER A 116 -6.76 7.50 -4.23
C SER A 116 -5.60 8.18 -4.98
N PHE A 117 -4.98 7.48 -5.93
CA PHE A 117 -3.90 8.09 -6.73
C PHE A 117 -4.36 9.30 -7.53
N SER A 118 -5.58 9.27 -8.08
CA SER A 118 -6.13 10.39 -8.84
C SER A 118 -6.45 11.60 -7.96
N LYS A 119 -6.74 11.38 -6.68
CA LYS A 119 -7.03 12.41 -5.69
C LYS A 119 -5.76 13.00 -5.06
N LEU A 120 -4.69 12.21 -4.99
CA LEU A 120 -3.45 12.57 -4.29
C LEU A 120 -2.34 13.05 -5.22
N ILE A 121 -2.36 12.65 -6.48
CA ILE A 121 -1.31 12.96 -7.46
C ILE A 121 -1.87 13.87 -8.54
N PRO A 122 -1.38 15.11 -8.65
CA PRO A 122 -1.80 16.03 -9.70
C PRO A 122 -1.58 15.43 -11.09
N SER A 123 -2.51 15.66 -11.99
CA SER A 123 -2.44 15.18 -13.37
C SER A 123 -2.37 13.65 -13.52
N TRP A 124 -2.81 12.90 -12.51
CA TRP A 124 -2.95 11.45 -12.62
C TRP A 124 -4.11 11.10 -13.55
N SER A 125 -3.80 10.64 -14.74
CA SER A 125 -4.78 10.29 -15.77
C SER A 125 -4.96 8.78 -15.98
N VAL A 126 -4.36 7.97 -15.11
CA VAL A 126 -4.30 6.52 -15.27
C VAL A 126 -5.45 5.84 -14.53
N GLY A 127 -6.40 5.27 -15.26
CA GLY A 127 -7.49 4.48 -14.70
C GLY A 127 -7.05 3.05 -14.38
N LEU A 128 -6.63 2.80 -13.15
CA LEU A 128 -6.12 1.49 -12.73
C LEU A 128 -7.17 0.39 -12.74
N SER A 129 -8.42 0.72 -12.43
CA SER A 129 -9.53 -0.24 -12.41
C SER A 129 -9.77 -0.94 -13.74
N ALA A 130 -9.49 -0.25 -14.86
CA ALA A 130 -9.65 -0.78 -16.21
C ALA A 130 -8.42 -1.57 -16.70
N MET A 131 -7.31 -1.56 -15.95
CA MET A 131 -6.07 -2.20 -16.36
C MET A 131 -6.02 -3.68 -15.93
N PRO A 132 -5.56 -4.58 -16.83
CA PRO A 132 -5.26 -5.96 -16.43
C PRO A 132 -3.96 -6.05 -15.63
N GLU A 133 -3.84 -7.07 -14.78
CA GLU A 133 -2.53 -7.49 -14.26
C GLU A 133 -1.68 -8.03 -15.43
N PRO A 134 -0.35 -7.80 -15.48
CA PRO A 134 0.49 -7.17 -14.44
C PRO A 134 0.64 -5.63 -14.56
N PHE A 135 -0.01 -4.99 -15.53
CA PHE A 135 0.13 -3.54 -15.74
C PHE A 135 -0.35 -2.73 -14.53
N ARG A 136 -1.47 -3.14 -13.94
CA ARG A 136 -2.01 -2.49 -12.74
C ARG A 136 -0.98 -2.42 -11.62
N GLN A 137 -0.28 -3.53 -11.33
CA GLN A 137 0.75 -3.57 -10.30
C GLN A 137 1.93 -2.64 -10.60
N ARG A 138 2.33 -2.51 -11.86
CA ARG A 138 3.41 -1.59 -12.29
C ARG A 138 3.03 -0.14 -12.06
N PHE A 139 1.79 0.23 -12.38
CA PHE A 139 1.33 1.59 -12.16
C PHE A 139 1.08 1.88 -10.67
N ARG A 140 0.68 0.89 -9.86
CA ARG A 140 0.64 1.04 -8.40
C ARG A 140 2.02 1.34 -7.83
N GLU A 141 3.06 0.63 -8.27
CA GLU A 141 4.43 0.90 -7.85
C GLU A 141 4.87 2.32 -8.22
N TYR A 142 4.57 2.77 -9.44
CA TYR A 142 4.81 4.14 -9.87
C TYR A 142 4.03 5.16 -9.03
N GLY A 143 2.76 4.91 -8.74
CA GLY A 143 1.93 5.76 -7.90
C GLY A 143 2.49 5.88 -6.48
N LEU A 144 2.86 4.77 -5.85
CA LEU A 144 3.45 4.76 -4.51
C LEU A 144 4.79 5.51 -4.47
N ALA A 145 5.66 5.32 -5.46
CA ALA A 145 6.91 6.09 -5.58
C ALA A 145 6.64 7.58 -5.73
N THR A 146 5.61 7.96 -6.49
CA THR A 146 5.19 9.36 -6.67
C THR A 146 4.66 9.96 -5.38
N LEU A 147 3.83 9.22 -4.61
CA LEU A 147 3.37 9.67 -3.28
C LEU A 147 4.52 9.89 -2.31
N LEU A 148 5.48 8.98 -2.28
CA LEU A 148 6.68 9.14 -1.45
C LEU A 148 7.50 10.35 -1.87
N TYR A 149 7.68 10.58 -3.16
CA TYR A 149 8.37 11.77 -3.65
C TYR A 149 7.65 13.06 -3.24
N MET A 150 6.33 13.10 -3.38
CA MET A 150 5.55 14.31 -3.11
C MET A 150 5.38 14.60 -1.62
N TYR A 151 5.05 13.58 -0.86
CA TYR A 151 4.61 13.74 0.54
C TYR A 151 5.61 13.18 1.55
N GLY A 152 6.54 12.36 1.12
CA GLY A 152 7.46 11.64 2.00
C GLY A 152 6.79 10.52 2.78
N GLY A 153 7.52 9.98 3.76
CA GLY A 153 7.05 8.92 4.63
C GLY A 153 7.54 7.54 4.20
N MET A 154 6.76 6.52 4.52
CA MET A 154 7.09 5.13 4.30
C MET A 154 5.90 4.35 3.76
N VAL A 155 6.13 3.46 2.79
CA VAL A 155 5.16 2.47 2.31
C VAL A 155 5.37 1.18 3.08
N VAL A 156 4.26 0.54 3.49
CA VAL A 156 4.25 -0.80 4.09
C VAL A 156 3.11 -1.60 3.47
N PRO A 157 3.32 -2.89 3.14
CA PRO A 157 2.27 -3.72 2.58
C PRO A 157 1.15 -3.97 3.60
N ASN A 158 -0.08 -4.02 3.14
CA ASN A 158 -1.25 -4.30 3.96
C ASN A 158 -1.23 -5.71 4.60
N SER A 159 -0.40 -6.61 4.11
CA SER A 159 -0.21 -7.98 4.62
C SER A 159 0.98 -8.11 5.59
N PHE A 160 1.42 -7.02 6.19
CA PHE A 160 2.50 -7.00 7.16
C PHE A 160 1.94 -7.12 8.59
N ILE A 161 2.33 -8.15 9.33
CA ILE A 161 2.04 -8.28 10.77
C ILE A 161 3.04 -7.40 11.50
N CYS A 162 2.58 -6.32 12.12
CA CYS A 162 3.43 -5.37 12.83
C CYS A 162 3.54 -5.76 14.30
N PHE A 163 4.77 -5.95 14.82
CA PHE A 163 5.01 -6.33 16.21
C PHE A 163 5.34 -5.15 17.12
N ARG A 164 5.79 -4.04 16.53
CA ARG A 164 6.21 -2.84 17.24
C ARG A 164 6.25 -1.63 16.31
N ASP A 165 6.37 -0.45 16.89
CA ASP A 165 6.43 0.81 16.16
C ASP A 165 7.54 0.81 15.09
N LEU A 166 7.17 1.17 13.88
CA LEU A 166 8.06 1.26 12.71
C LEU A 166 8.90 2.55 12.68
N ALA A 167 8.75 3.46 13.65
CA ALA A 167 9.52 4.70 13.69
C ALA A 167 11.03 4.43 13.73
N GLY A 168 11.46 3.40 14.48
CA GLY A 168 12.86 2.98 14.51
C GLY A 168 13.35 2.49 13.15
N LEU A 169 12.54 1.66 12.46
CA LEU A 169 12.86 1.17 11.13
C LEU A 169 12.96 2.31 10.10
N TYR A 170 12.04 3.27 10.17
CA TYR A 170 12.05 4.45 9.30
C TYR A 170 13.30 5.31 9.52
N GLN A 171 13.65 5.56 10.78
CA GLN A 171 14.84 6.33 11.13
C GLN A 171 16.12 5.63 10.70
N GLU A 172 16.26 4.33 10.99
CA GLU A 172 17.40 3.50 10.58
C GLU A 172 17.53 3.48 9.04
N GLY A 173 16.43 3.26 8.35
CA GLY A 173 16.38 3.25 6.89
C GLY A 173 16.80 4.58 6.28
N MET A 174 16.40 5.70 6.87
CA MET A 174 16.74 7.04 6.40
C MET A 174 18.18 7.46 6.73
N MET A 175 18.87 6.79 7.65
CA MET A 175 20.24 7.12 8.01
C MET A 175 21.22 6.67 6.93
N GLY A 176 21.65 7.60 6.08
CA GLY A 176 22.70 7.36 5.09
C GLY A 176 24.09 7.44 5.69
N ALA A 177 25.06 6.95 4.93
CA ALA A 177 26.46 7.13 5.25
C ALA A 177 26.77 8.63 5.44
N ARG A 178 27.52 8.97 6.48
CA ARG A 178 27.90 10.36 6.82
C ARG A 178 26.80 11.25 7.37
N GLY A 179 25.69 10.69 7.88
CA GLY A 179 24.59 11.47 8.47
C GLY A 179 23.71 12.20 7.44
N THR A 180 23.83 11.86 6.17
CA THR A 180 22.89 12.31 5.12
C THR A 180 21.60 11.51 5.22
N THR A 181 20.49 12.12 4.89
CA THR A 181 19.23 11.39 4.74
C THR A 181 19.11 10.87 3.32
N THR A 182 18.93 9.57 3.19
CA THR A 182 18.84 8.86 1.91
C THR A 182 17.54 8.04 1.88
N PRO A 183 16.85 7.89 0.76
CA PRO A 183 15.73 6.96 0.66
C PRO A 183 16.19 5.53 0.94
N PHE A 184 15.27 4.69 1.36
CA PHE A 184 15.58 3.29 1.64
C PHE A 184 14.57 2.34 1.02
N VAL A 185 15.01 1.11 0.83
CA VAL A 185 14.20 -0.04 0.44
C VAL A 185 14.58 -1.22 1.31
N CYS A 186 13.68 -2.21 1.43
CA CYS A 186 13.95 -3.44 2.17
C CYS A 186 14.23 -4.60 1.23
N GLU A 187 15.01 -5.57 1.69
CA GLU A 187 15.23 -6.83 0.98
C GLU A 187 13.96 -7.69 0.97
N ARG A 188 13.72 -8.34 -0.17
CA ARG A 188 12.68 -9.35 -0.33
C ARG A 188 13.23 -10.57 -1.08
N PRO A 189 12.73 -11.79 -0.84
CA PRO A 189 13.06 -12.95 -1.65
C PRO A 189 12.69 -12.72 -3.12
N THR A 190 13.64 -13.01 -4.03
CA THR A 190 13.41 -12.84 -5.46
C THR A 190 13.48 -14.15 -6.22
N GLN A 191 12.56 -14.33 -7.17
CA GLN A 191 12.58 -15.43 -8.12
C GLN A 191 13.20 -15.05 -9.48
N ALA A 192 13.52 -13.75 -9.67
CA ALA A 192 14.09 -13.27 -10.91
C ALA A 192 15.51 -13.79 -11.12
N GLU A 193 15.73 -14.52 -12.21
CA GLU A 193 17.06 -15.05 -12.56
C GLU A 193 18.02 -13.97 -13.06
N SER A 194 17.49 -12.83 -13.47
CA SER A 194 18.25 -11.69 -13.96
C SER A 194 19.06 -10.99 -12.85
N ILE A 195 18.67 -11.14 -11.59
CA ILE A 195 19.32 -10.45 -10.47
C ILE A 195 20.54 -11.23 -10.00
N LYS A 196 21.70 -10.75 -10.42
CA LYS A 196 22.99 -11.36 -10.09
C LYS A 196 23.95 -10.32 -9.54
N ARG A 197 24.76 -10.72 -8.57
CA ARG A 197 25.89 -9.95 -8.07
C ARG A 197 27.16 -10.79 -8.24
N ALA A 198 28.16 -10.26 -8.89
CA ALA A 198 29.40 -11.01 -9.20
C ALA A 198 29.15 -12.37 -9.90
N GLY A 199 28.17 -12.44 -10.82
CA GLY A 199 27.81 -13.67 -11.53
C GLY A 199 26.95 -14.69 -10.75
N LYS A 200 26.74 -14.48 -9.45
CA LYS A 200 25.91 -15.34 -8.61
C LYS A 200 24.51 -14.77 -8.46
N ARG A 201 23.49 -15.64 -8.62
CA ARG A 201 22.09 -15.29 -8.37
C ARG A 201 21.91 -14.87 -6.91
N LEU A 202 21.20 -13.77 -6.69
CA LEU A 202 20.79 -13.34 -5.36
C LEU A 202 19.48 -14.02 -4.96
N LEU A 203 19.39 -14.48 -3.73
CA LEU A 203 18.14 -14.98 -3.14
C LEU A 203 17.26 -13.85 -2.63
N PHE A 204 17.88 -12.74 -2.24
CA PHE A 204 17.23 -11.54 -1.74
C PHE A 204 17.68 -10.35 -2.59
N ALA A 205 16.74 -9.48 -2.90
CA ALA A 205 17.00 -8.27 -3.67
C ALA A 205 16.26 -7.08 -3.04
N PRO A 206 16.70 -5.85 -3.29
CA PRO A 206 15.92 -4.67 -2.94
C PRO A 206 14.55 -4.72 -3.60
N ASP A 207 13.50 -4.43 -2.84
CA ASP A 207 12.12 -4.47 -3.33
C ASP A 207 11.33 -3.30 -2.71
N PRO A 208 10.48 -2.59 -3.46
CA PRO A 208 9.77 -1.41 -2.98
C PRO A 208 8.59 -1.73 -2.06
N TYR A 209 8.34 -2.98 -1.66
CA TYR A 209 7.23 -3.35 -0.77
C TYR A 209 7.29 -2.66 0.60
N ILE A 210 8.51 -2.40 1.09
CA ILE A 210 8.80 -1.50 2.21
C ILE A 210 9.85 -0.52 1.74
N MET A 211 9.47 0.73 1.61
CA MET A 211 10.31 1.78 1.05
C MET A 211 9.94 3.11 1.69
N GLY A 212 10.92 4.01 1.87
CA GLY A 212 10.64 5.32 2.44
C GLY A 212 11.64 6.38 2.02
N CYS A 213 11.19 7.63 2.09
CA CYS A 213 12.03 8.80 1.82
C CYS A 213 11.47 10.07 2.45
N LYS A 214 12.24 11.16 2.40
CA LYS A 214 11.72 12.52 2.61
C LYS A 214 11.02 13.03 1.37
N SER A 215 10.06 13.92 1.57
CA SER A 215 9.42 14.64 0.47
C SER A 215 10.46 15.40 -0.38
N GLY A 216 10.33 15.33 -1.70
CA GLY A 216 11.24 15.99 -2.65
C GLY A 216 12.62 15.33 -2.80
N ASP A 217 12.79 14.08 -2.37
CA ASP A 217 14.07 13.38 -2.47
C ASP A 217 14.49 13.16 -3.93
N VAL A 218 15.72 13.53 -4.25
CA VAL A 218 16.25 13.49 -5.63
C VAL A 218 16.41 12.06 -6.16
N HIS A 219 16.80 11.12 -5.30
CA HIS A 219 16.99 9.73 -5.69
C HIS A 219 15.66 9.03 -5.89
N MET A 220 14.64 9.37 -5.06
CA MET A 220 13.28 8.93 -5.28
C MET A 220 12.70 9.49 -6.60
N ALA A 221 13.00 10.74 -6.95
CA ALA A 221 12.61 11.31 -8.25
C ALA A 221 13.22 10.53 -9.44
N LYS A 222 14.47 10.10 -9.33
CA LYS A 222 15.12 9.25 -10.35
C LYS A 222 14.41 7.90 -10.47
N TYR A 223 14.04 7.27 -9.35
CA TYR A 223 13.33 6.01 -9.34
C TYR A 223 11.93 6.14 -9.96
N MET A 224 11.20 7.16 -9.57
CA MET A 224 9.89 7.49 -10.14
C MET A 224 9.97 7.68 -11.67
N GLU A 225 10.95 8.44 -12.17
CA GLU A 225 11.15 8.64 -13.60
C GLU A 225 11.53 7.34 -14.33
N TYR A 226 12.36 6.50 -13.72
CA TYR A 226 12.68 5.18 -14.25
C TYR A 226 11.40 4.33 -14.39
N LEU A 227 10.54 4.26 -13.36
CA LEU A 227 9.29 3.52 -13.42
C LEU A 227 8.34 4.08 -14.49
N ARG A 228 8.26 5.40 -14.61
CA ARG A 228 7.45 6.08 -15.64
C ARG A 228 7.90 5.65 -17.04
N GLN A 229 9.19 5.71 -17.32
CA GLN A 229 9.75 5.31 -18.61
C GLN A 229 9.52 3.82 -18.90
N ARG A 230 9.70 2.95 -17.90
CA ARG A 230 9.46 1.52 -18.06
C ARG A 230 7.99 1.20 -18.34
N ASN A 231 7.06 1.90 -17.72
CA ASN A 231 5.63 1.73 -17.96
C ASN A 231 5.20 2.16 -19.37
N ILE A 232 5.87 3.18 -19.95
CA ILE A 232 5.58 3.65 -21.30
C ILE A 232 6.19 2.75 -22.37
N GLN A 233 7.41 2.27 -22.16
CA GLN A 233 8.21 1.60 -23.19
C GLN A 233 7.92 0.13 -23.39
N GLN A 234 7.26 -0.55 -22.44
CA GLN A 234 7.21 -2.01 -22.46
C GLN A 234 5.78 -2.57 -22.42
N HIS A 235 5.35 -3.00 -23.57
CA HIS A 235 3.99 -3.50 -23.77
C HIS A 235 3.78 -4.97 -23.37
N PHE A 236 4.83 -5.80 -23.25
CA PHE A 236 4.66 -7.27 -23.18
C PHE A 236 5.54 -8.01 -22.16
N GLN A 237 6.15 -7.33 -21.21
CA GLN A 237 6.94 -8.03 -20.19
C GLN A 237 6.04 -8.65 -19.11
N SER A 238 6.47 -9.82 -18.64
CA SER A 238 5.84 -10.46 -17.48
C SER A 238 6.06 -9.63 -16.20
N GLN A 239 5.19 -9.82 -15.22
CA GLN A 239 5.36 -9.17 -13.92
C GLN A 239 6.70 -9.52 -13.27
N THR A 240 7.13 -10.78 -13.39
CA THR A 240 8.43 -11.26 -12.84
C THR A 240 9.62 -10.53 -13.46
N GLU A 241 9.58 -10.27 -14.77
CA GLU A 241 10.63 -9.51 -15.45
C GLU A 241 10.63 -8.04 -15.02
N PHE A 242 9.46 -7.42 -14.89
CA PHE A 242 9.35 -6.05 -14.42
C PHE A 242 9.88 -5.89 -12.99
N LEU A 243 9.49 -6.75 -12.07
CA LEU A 243 10.01 -6.75 -10.69
C LEU A 243 11.51 -7.04 -10.67
N GLY A 244 11.99 -7.91 -11.54
CA GLY A 244 13.41 -8.18 -11.72
C GLY A 244 14.18 -6.95 -12.18
N ASP A 245 13.66 -6.21 -13.13
CA ASP A 245 14.28 -4.98 -13.63
C ASP A 245 14.25 -3.85 -12.59
N SER A 246 13.13 -3.69 -11.88
CA SER A 246 12.99 -2.73 -10.78
C SER A 246 13.99 -3.04 -9.66
N ALA A 247 14.07 -4.29 -9.24
CA ALA A 247 15.04 -4.72 -8.24
C ALA A 247 16.51 -4.57 -8.70
N HIS A 248 16.78 -4.77 -10.00
CA HIS A 248 18.12 -4.54 -10.54
C HIS A 248 18.49 -3.06 -10.55
N TRP A 249 17.57 -2.17 -10.90
CA TRP A 249 17.78 -0.73 -10.83
C TRP A 249 18.04 -0.30 -9.37
N LEU A 250 17.20 -0.75 -8.42
CA LEU A 250 17.35 -0.47 -7.00
C LEU A 250 18.68 -1.02 -6.45
N LEU A 251 19.11 -2.20 -6.88
CA LEU A 251 20.40 -2.77 -6.47
C LEU A 251 21.57 -1.87 -6.88
N ARG A 252 21.55 -1.34 -8.11
CA ARG A 252 22.57 -0.39 -8.58
C ARG A 252 22.51 0.92 -7.79
N ALA A 253 21.33 1.42 -7.50
CA ALA A 253 21.16 2.63 -6.69
C ALA A 253 21.69 2.44 -5.25
N VAL A 254 21.47 1.26 -4.66
CA VAL A 254 22.06 0.90 -3.36
C VAL A 254 23.59 0.81 -3.44
N GLU A 255 24.15 0.19 -4.48
CA GLU A 255 25.58 0.09 -4.69
C GLU A 255 26.22 1.47 -4.94
N ALA A 256 25.49 2.39 -5.54
CA ALA A 256 25.91 3.78 -5.72
C ALA A 256 25.75 4.65 -4.44
N GLY A 257 25.13 4.12 -3.39
CA GLY A 257 24.85 4.87 -2.16
C GLY A 257 23.69 5.87 -2.30
N GLU A 258 22.88 5.75 -3.35
CA GLU A 258 21.70 6.57 -3.60
C GLU A 258 20.47 6.09 -2.81
N PHE A 259 20.43 4.81 -2.45
CA PHE A 259 19.43 4.18 -1.57
C PHE A 259 20.11 3.38 -0.48
N ASN A 260 19.51 3.37 0.70
CA ASN A 260 19.87 2.45 1.76
C ASN A 260 19.10 1.13 1.61
N LEU A 261 19.76 0.02 1.95
CA LEU A 261 19.15 -1.30 1.96
C LEU A 261 18.95 -1.76 3.38
N LEU A 262 17.69 -1.94 3.78
CA LEU A 262 17.34 -2.59 5.03
C LEU A 262 17.38 -4.11 4.87
N ASP A 263 17.96 -4.77 5.85
CA ASP A 263 18.04 -6.23 5.86
C ASP A 263 16.64 -6.84 6.03
N GLY A 264 16.35 -7.87 5.24
CA GLY A 264 15.06 -8.56 5.25
C GLY A 264 14.71 -9.25 6.58
N THR A 265 15.68 -9.41 7.50
CA THR A 265 15.42 -9.88 8.87
C THR A 265 14.56 -8.89 9.65
N ASN A 266 14.63 -7.59 9.34
CA ASN A 266 13.84 -6.55 9.98
C ASN A 266 12.35 -6.68 9.67
N ALA A 267 12.03 -7.17 8.46
CA ALA A 267 10.65 -7.34 7.97
C ALA A 267 10.16 -8.80 8.02
N GLY A 268 10.91 -9.69 8.66
CA GLY A 268 10.52 -11.11 8.79
C GLY A 268 10.34 -11.82 7.45
N VAL A 269 11.13 -11.48 6.44
CA VAL A 269 11.18 -12.20 5.17
C VAL A 269 12.34 -13.18 5.10
N LYS A 270 13.27 -13.09 6.05
CA LYS A 270 14.37 -14.03 6.20
C LYS A 270 14.68 -14.33 7.67
N THR A 271 15.13 -15.56 7.94
CA THR A 271 15.53 -16.01 9.27
C THR A 271 16.89 -15.44 9.68
N THR A 272 17.28 -15.61 10.96
CA THR A 272 18.63 -15.28 11.44
C THR A 272 19.71 -16.01 10.67
N ARG A 273 19.41 -17.21 10.14
CA ARG A 273 20.32 -18.02 9.31
C ARG A 273 20.28 -17.64 7.83
N ARG A 274 19.62 -16.53 7.46
CA ARG A 274 19.46 -16.05 6.09
C ARG A 274 18.69 -16.99 5.17
N GLN A 275 17.80 -17.81 5.72
CA GLN A 275 16.86 -18.62 4.96
C GLN A 275 15.61 -17.78 4.64
N VAL A 276 15.00 -18.04 3.51
CA VAL A 276 13.73 -17.40 3.11
C VAL A 276 12.63 -17.89 4.03
N ILE A 277 11.82 -16.98 4.57
CA ILE A 277 10.58 -17.31 5.25
C ILE A 277 9.50 -17.43 4.16
N THR A 278 8.97 -18.61 4.01
CA THR A 278 7.98 -18.95 2.98
C THR A 278 6.55 -18.90 3.53
N LEU A 279 5.57 -18.94 2.64
CA LEU A 279 4.17 -19.08 3.06
C LEU A 279 3.95 -20.42 3.79
N GLU A 280 4.67 -21.47 3.38
CA GLU A 280 4.67 -22.77 4.02
C GLU A 280 5.03 -22.65 5.50
N ASP A 281 6.14 -21.98 5.80
CA ASP A 281 6.61 -21.78 7.17
C ASP A 281 5.57 -21.02 8.04
N LEU A 282 4.87 -20.05 7.43
CA LEU A 282 3.81 -19.30 8.11
C LEU A 282 2.56 -20.14 8.42
N MET A 283 2.34 -21.22 7.65
CA MET A 283 1.22 -22.14 7.83
C MET A 283 1.56 -23.36 8.70
N GLU A 284 2.77 -23.44 9.24
CA GLU A 284 3.16 -24.45 10.22
C GLU A 284 2.83 -24.00 11.65
N GLU A 285 3.00 -24.90 12.60
CA GLU A 285 2.78 -24.63 14.04
C GLU A 285 4.05 -24.16 14.77
N ALA A 286 5.21 -24.42 14.16
CA ALA A 286 6.50 -24.13 14.74
C ALA A 286 6.84 -22.63 14.67
N PRO A 287 7.39 -22.02 15.72
CA PRO A 287 7.83 -20.64 15.68
C PRO A 287 8.97 -20.45 14.69
N LEU A 288 8.95 -19.31 14.00
CA LEU A 288 10.02 -18.92 13.05
C LEU A 288 11.28 -18.46 13.79
N ASP A 289 12.43 -18.72 13.18
CA ASP A 289 13.73 -18.20 13.66
C ASP A 289 13.87 -16.72 13.23
N LEU A 290 13.10 -15.84 13.89
CA LEU A 290 13.11 -14.40 13.63
C LEU A 290 14.28 -13.72 14.37
N ALA A 291 14.81 -12.67 13.77
CA ALA A 291 15.86 -11.87 14.41
C ALA A 291 15.32 -11.18 15.68
N PRO A 292 16.13 -11.13 16.77
CA PRO A 292 15.77 -10.33 17.93
C PRO A 292 15.56 -8.87 17.52
N GLY A 293 14.35 -8.35 17.81
CA GLY A 293 14.03 -7.00 17.41
C GLY A 293 13.48 -6.84 15.99
N CYS A 294 13.11 -7.91 15.31
CA CYS A 294 12.29 -7.87 14.09
C CYS A 294 11.06 -6.98 14.28
N TYR A 295 10.76 -6.14 13.30
CA TYR A 295 9.61 -5.20 13.37
C TYR A 295 8.28 -5.87 13.04
N GLY A 296 8.31 -7.00 12.37
CA GLY A 296 7.12 -7.73 11.98
C GLY A 296 7.41 -8.83 10.98
N VAL A 297 6.36 -9.44 10.46
CA VAL A 297 6.44 -10.53 9.48
C VAL A 297 5.58 -10.21 8.27
N PHE A 298 6.18 -10.32 7.09
CA PHE A 298 5.47 -10.14 5.83
C PHE A 298 4.77 -11.43 5.40
N ILE A 299 3.47 -11.34 5.15
CA ILE A 299 2.69 -12.43 4.53
C ILE A 299 2.68 -12.20 3.02
N PRO A 300 3.15 -13.15 2.18
CA PRO A 300 3.10 -13.02 0.73
C PRO A 300 1.66 -13.20 0.21
N ALA A 301 0.83 -12.15 0.30
CA ALA A 301 -0.60 -12.18 -0.02
C ALA A 301 -0.89 -12.67 -1.45
N GLU A 302 -0.03 -12.34 -2.41
CA GLU A 302 -0.15 -12.85 -3.79
C GLU A 302 0.00 -14.38 -3.84
N ALA A 303 0.91 -14.95 -3.05
CA ALA A 303 1.09 -16.40 -2.96
C ALA A 303 -0.12 -17.07 -2.29
N VAL A 304 -0.78 -16.42 -1.34
CA VAL A 304 -2.03 -16.90 -0.74
C VAL A 304 -3.12 -17.05 -1.80
N LEU A 305 -3.26 -16.08 -2.70
CA LEU A 305 -4.28 -16.11 -3.75
C LEU A 305 -3.95 -17.07 -4.92
N THR A 306 -2.67 -17.19 -5.27
CA THR A 306 -2.25 -17.97 -6.43
C THR A 306 -2.05 -19.46 -6.13
N ARG A 307 -1.69 -19.80 -4.90
CA ARG A 307 -1.45 -21.19 -4.49
C ARG A 307 -2.72 -21.84 -3.92
N HIS A 308 -3.31 -22.73 -4.68
CA HIS A 308 -4.58 -23.39 -4.32
C HIS A 308 -4.59 -23.97 -2.89
N LYS A 309 -3.47 -24.52 -2.43
CA LYS A 309 -3.33 -25.08 -1.08
C LYS A 309 -3.61 -24.07 0.04
N TYR A 310 -3.39 -22.76 -0.20
CA TYR A 310 -3.46 -21.71 0.81
C TYR A 310 -4.58 -20.69 0.58
N GLN A 311 -5.38 -20.85 -0.49
CA GLN A 311 -6.49 -19.93 -0.80
C GLN A 311 -7.54 -19.85 0.33
N TRP A 312 -7.64 -20.87 1.16
CA TRP A 312 -8.53 -20.88 2.33
C TRP A 312 -8.17 -19.76 3.33
N LEU A 313 -6.88 -19.37 3.45
CA LEU A 313 -6.46 -18.27 4.33
C LEU A 313 -7.08 -16.94 3.90
N ALA A 314 -7.30 -16.75 2.60
CA ALA A 314 -7.95 -15.55 2.07
C ALA A 314 -9.42 -15.40 2.49
N SER A 315 -10.04 -16.46 2.97
CA SER A 315 -11.48 -16.50 3.25
C SER A 315 -11.84 -16.92 4.67
N ILE A 316 -10.84 -17.35 5.45
CA ILE A 316 -11.05 -17.74 6.84
C ILE A 316 -11.50 -16.52 7.67
N SER A 317 -12.45 -16.72 8.57
CA SER A 317 -12.84 -15.66 9.50
C SER A 317 -11.74 -15.40 10.54
N PRO A 318 -11.65 -14.18 11.09
CA PRO A 318 -10.71 -13.88 12.16
C PRO A 318 -10.81 -14.83 13.35
N GLU A 319 -12.02 -15.22 13.74
CA GLU A 319 -12.28 -16.13 14.87
C GLU A 319 -11.75 -17.53 14.60
N GLU A 320 -11.93 -18.04 13.38
CA GLU A 320 -11.40 -19.35 12.97
C GLU A 320 -9.88 -19.32 12.88
N LEU A 321 -9.32 -18.21 12.37
CA LEU A 321 -7.87 -18.01 12.29
C LEU A 321 -7.23 -18.04 13.68
N TYR A 322 -7.80 -17.32 14.68
CA TYR A 322 -7.29 -17.32 16.05
C TYR A 322 -7.41 -18.67 16.75
N ARG A 323 -8.38 -19.51 16.37
CA ARG A 323 -8.52 -20.88 16.89
C ARG A 323 -7.55 -21.87 16.27
N SER A 324 -6.89 -21.48 15.16
CA SER A 324 -5.91 -22.34 14.53
C SER A 324 -4.58 -22.35 15.32
N ASN A 325 -3.85 -23.46 15.22
CA ASN A 325 -2.51 -23.56 15.83
C ASN A 325 -1.41 -22.97 14.96
N LEU A 326 -1.76 -22.33 13.84
CA LEU A 326 -0.81 -21.80 12.87
C LEU A 326 0.06 -20.70 13.46
N ILE A 327 1.32 -20.66 13.06
CA ILE A 327 2.24 -19.63 13.57
C ILE A 327 1.80 -18.22 13.15
N VAL A 328 1.23 -18.06 11.95
CA VAL A 328 0.68 -16.78 11.50
C VAL A 328 -0.43 -16.27 12.44
N ALA A 329 -1.30 -17.16 12.92
CA ALA A 329 -2.34 -16.80 13.88
C ALA A 329 -1.78 -16.42 15.24
N LYS A 330 -0.75 -17.13 15.71
CA LYS A 330 -0.05 -16.82 16.97
C LYS A 330 0.63 -15.45 16.88
N TYR A 331 1.27 -15.12 15.76
CA TYR A 331 1.88 -13.82 15.54
C TYR A 331 0.85 -12.69 15.45
N LEU A 332 -0.30 -12.91 14.80
CA LEU A 332 -1.39 -11.95 14.79
C LEU A 332 -1.95 -11.72 16.20
N ALA A 333 -2.19 -12.80 16.94
CA ALA A 333 -2.65 -12.70 18.32
C ALA A 333 -1.65 -11.95 19.22
N GLN A 334 -0.35 -12.20 19.05
CA GLN A 334 0.70 -11.48 19.76
C GLN A 334 0.75 -9.99 19.38
N ALA A 335 0.66 -9.69 18.09
CA ALA A 335 0.70 -8.32 17.56
C ALA A 335 -0.50 -7.49 18.02
N LEU A 336 -1.66 -8.11 18.20
CA LEU A 336 -2.91 -7.45 18.60
C LEU A 336 -3.20 -7.58 20.10
N ALA A 337 -2.33 -8.28 20.86
CA ALA A 337 -2.47 -8.32 22.31
C ALA A 337 -2.36 -6.89 22.87
N PRO A 338 -3.25 -6.50 23.80
CA PRO A 338 -3.15 -5.20 24.44
C PRO A 338 -1.76 -5.07 25.10
N PRO A 339 -1.12 -3.90 24.98
CA PRO A 339 0.15 -3.68 25.65
C PRO A 339 -0.04 -3.92 27.16
N VAL A 340 0.87 -4.70 27.75
CA VAL A 340 0.91 -4.89 29.20
C VAL A 340 1.34 -3.57 29.82
N SER A 341 0.48 -2.60 29.86
CA SER A 341 0.65 -1.37 30.59
C SER A 341 -0.57 -1.13 31.47
N GLU A 342 -0.30 -0.99 32.72
CA GLU A 342 -1.19 -0.51 33.72
C GLU A 342 -1.84 0.80 33.28
N ARG A 343 -3.21 0.84 33.31
CA ARG A 343 -4.12 1.96 33.15
C ARG A 343 -4.55 2.33 31.73
N GLY A 344 -5.87 2.17 31.58
CA GLY A 344 -6.62 2.55 30.40
C GLY A 344 -6.54 4.06 30.11
N TYR A 345 -5.92 4.33 29.00
CA TYR A 345 -6.18 5.53 28.22
C TYR A 345 -6.58 5.02 26.82
N GLU A 346 -7.80 5.33 26.44
CA GLU A 346 -8.24 5.16 25.05
C GLU A 346 -7.41 6.13 24.21
N THR A 347 -6.54 5.60 23.37
CA THR A 347 -5.84 6.39 22.37
C THR A 347 -6.70 6.33 21.11
N GLU A 348 -7.41 7.41 20.79
CA GLU A 348 -8.02 7.58 19.47
C GLU A 348 -6.87 7.66 18.45
N VAL A 349 -6.84 6.67 17.54
CA VAL A 349 -5.91 6.70 16.40
C VAL A 349 -6.67 7.26 15.21
N GLU A 350 -6.26 8.43 14.75
CA GLU A 350 -6.81 9.06 13.57
C GLU A 350 -6.31 8.35 12.31
N ILE A 351 -7.22 7.69 11.59
CA ILE A 351 -6.94 7.06 10.30
C ILE A 351 -7.62 7.90 9.24
N THR A 352 -6.81 8.47 8.35
CA THR A 352 -7.35 9.15 7.18
C THR A 352 -7.55 8.14 6.05
N THR A 353 -8.81 7.89 5.72
CA THR A 353 -9.17 7.28 4.44
C THR A 353 -9.39 8.41 3.44
N VAL A 354 -8.81 8.31 2.26
CA VAL A 354 -8.93 9.33 1.20
C VAL A 354 -10.33 9.29 0.55
N ASP A 355 -11.14 8.29 0.85
CA ASP A 355 -12.58 8.35 0.63
C ASP A 355 -13.25 9.02 1.84
N VAL A 356 -14.09 10.00 1.58
CA VAL A 356 -14.78 10.98 2.44
C VAL A 356 -15.51 10.40 3.69
N LEU A 357 -15.17 9.22 4.15
CA LEU A 357 -15.69 8.61 5.37
C LEU A 357 -14.57 8.52 6.40
N GLU A 358 -14.60 9.41 7.38
CA GLU A 358 -13.88 9.23 8.64
C GLU A 358 -14.33 7.90 9.28
N ILE A 359 -13.53 6.85 9.12
CA ILE A 359 -13.75 5.63 9.90
C ILE A 359 -13.00 5.81 11.21
N LYS A 360 -13.71 6.23 12.24
CA LYS A 360 -13.21 6.17 13.61
C LYS A 360 -13.21 4.72 14.06
N TYR A 361 -12.06 4.11 14.11
CA TYR A 361 -11.89 2.82 14.78
C TYR A 361 -11.84 3.07 16.29
N VAL A 362 -12.93 2.77 16.97
CA VAL A 362 -12.95 2.65 18.42
C VAL A 362 -12.45 1.24 18.75
N ILE A 363 -11.29 1.14 19.38
CA ILE A 363 -10.82 -0.13 19.95
C ILE A 363 -11.71 -0.39 21.16
N PRO A 364 -12.57 -1.45 21.15
CA PRO A 364 -13.39 -1.72 22.31
C PRO A 364 -12.50 -2.08 23.50
N SER A 365 -12.59 -1.30 24.58
CA SER A 365 -12.04 -1.71 25.86
C SER A 365 -12.74 -3.02 26.27
N THR A 366 -11.99 -4.10 26.34
CA THR A 366 -12.48 -5.31 26.98
C THR A 366 -12.65 -5.01 28.46
N GLY A 367 -13.86 -4.53 28.79
CA GLY A 367 -14.31 -4.41 30.17
C GLY A 367 -14.28 -5.78 30.82
N GLY A 368 -13.55 -5.89 31.89
CA GLY A 368 -13.41 -7.10 32.67
C GLY A 368 -14.76 -7.58 33.21
N MET A 369 -14.92 -8.87 33.20
CA MET A 369 -15.60 -9.66 34.23
C MET A 369 -14.57 -10.57 34.86
#